data_8b9a496f7ea17cefaa014e41e467416a
#
_entry.id   8b9a496f7ea17cefaa014e41e467416a
#
_cell.length_a   1.000
_cell.length_b   1.000
_cell.length_c   1.000
_cell.angle_alpha   90.00
_cell.angle_beta   90.00
_cell.angle_gamma   90.00
#
_symmetry.space_group_name_H-M   'P 1'
#
loop_
_entity.id
_entity.type
_entity.pdbx_description
1 polymer ?
#
loop_
_entity_poly.entity_id
_entity_poly.type
_entity_poly.pdbx_seq_one_letter_code
_entity_poly.pdbx_strand_id
1 'polypeptide(L)'
;SYEEGTTPMSGTFRQRGVAYWTDGEGDERIFWGTGAGHLVCVNAKTGQPCADFGPDGSGMVDAMVGLPRANREERDYLNALLYGIHSPPIVVRDKVIHGSQVADRRITKEAVPGWVRAWDVKTGEHSWDFHTVPNSADEFGADTWLNDSWRYSGNANVWSMLSGDNELGHVYLPTGTATNDYYG
;
A
#
# COMPACT_ATOMS: atom_id res chain seq x y z
N SER A 1 -5.33 -14.60 -10.79
CA SER A 1 -5.21 -16.05 -10.62
C SER A 1 -3.87 -16.34 -9.98
N TYR A 2 -3.87 -17.04 -8.86
CA TYR A 2 -2.64 -17.50 -8.22
C TYR A 2 -2.08 -18.66 -9.03
N GLU A 3 -0.75 -18.75 -9.15
CA GLU A 3 -0.12 -19.90 -9.79
C GLU A 3 -0.51 -21.19 -9.05
N GLU A 4 -0.88 -22.20 -9.84
CA GLU A 4 -1.27 -23.51 -9.34
C GLU A 4 -0.08 -24.14 -8.61
N GLY A 5 -0.22 -24.38 -7.30
CA GLY A 5 0.83 -24.98 -6.46
C GLY A 5 1.31 -24.12 -5.29
N THR A 6 0.94 -22.84 -5.21
CA THR A 6 1.23 -22.04 -4.02
C THR A 6 0.14 -22.25 -2.96
N THR A 7 0.51 -22.86 -1.84
CA THR A 7 -0.40 -22.98 -0.69
C THR A 7 -0.27 -21.69 0.13
N PRO A 8 -1.31 -20.86 0.20
CA PRO A 8 -1.25 -19.66 1.02
C PRO A 8 -1.13 -20.03 2.49
N MET A 9 -0.14 -19.51 3.19
CA MET A 9 -0.19 -19.52 4.63
C MET A 9 -1.37 -18.65 5.10
N SER A 10 -2.12 -19.15 6.06
CA SER A 10 -3.42 -18.60 6.52
C SER A 10 -3.41 -17.14 7.00
N GLY A 11 -2.26 -16.50 7.04
CA GLY A 11 -2.08 -15.09 7.38
C GLY A 11 -1.91 -14.14 6.20
N THR A 12 -1.53 -14.65 5.03
CA THR A 12 -1.01 -13.86 3.91
C THR A 12 -2.10 -13.34 2.96
N PHE A 13 -3.27 -13.97 2.97
CA PHE A 13 -4.40 -13.66 2.07
C PHE A 13 -5.56 -12.95 2.77
N ARG A 14 -5.31 -12.27 3.87
CA ARG A 14 -6.34 -11.54 4.59
C ARG A 14 -6.65 -10.24 3.87
N GLN A 15 -7.70 -10.27 3.05
CA GLN A 15 -8.34 -9.04 2.58
C GLN A 15 -9.40 -8.63 3.58
N ARG A 16 -9.37 -7.36 3.99
CA ARG A 16 -10.30 -6.80 4.97
C ARG A 16 -11.43 -5.99 4.35
N GLY A 17 -11.41 -5.85 3.02
CA GLY A 17 -12.43 -5.14 2.29
C GLY A 17 -11.91 -4.53 0.99
N VAL A 18 -12.79 -3.78 0.35
CA VAL A 18 -12.57 -3.14 -0.94
C VAL A 18 -13.01 -1.68 -0.87
N ALA A 19 -12.56 -0.86 -1.82
CA ALA A 19 -13.10 0.48 -2.04
C ALA A 19 -13.94 0.50 -3.32
N TYR A 20 -14.99 1.30 -3.31
CA TYR A 20 -15.84 1.58 -4.47
C TYR A 20 -15.68 3.02 -4.92
N TRP A 21 -15.72 3.23 -6.22
CA TRP A 21 -15.73 4.54 -6.84
C TRP A 21 -16.66 4.57 -8.05
N THR A 22 -17.25 5.72 -8.32
CA THR A 22 -18.00 5.99 -9.53
C THR A 22 -17.83 7.44 -9.95
N ASP A 23 -17.86 7.68 -11.26
CA ASP A 23 -17.95 9.04 -11.83
C ASP A 23 -19.39 9.56 -11.89
N GLY A 24 -20.39 8.72 -11.56
CA GLY A 24 -21.80 9.06 -11.66
C GLY A 24 -22.36 8.97 -13.10
N GLU A 25 -21.53 8.69 -14.09
CA GLU A 25 -21.89 8.62 -15.52
C GLU A 25 -21.82 7.20 -16.09
N GLY A 26 -21.51 6.22 -15.26
CA GLY A 26 -21.55 4.80 -15.61
C GLY A 26 -20.23 4.06 -15.47
N ASP A 27 -19.12 4.74 -15.21
CA ASP A 27 -17.88 4.12 -14.77
C ASP A 27 -17.97 3.83 -13.27
N GLU A 28 -17.92 2.55 -12.93
CA GLU A 28 -18.01 2.06 -11.56
C GLU A 28 -16.88 1.06 -11.32
N ARG A 29 -16.07 1.30 -10.29
CA ARG A 29 -14.86 0.56 -10.03
C ARG A 29 -14.78 0.04 -8.60
N ILE A 30 -14.19 -1.14 -8.45
CA ILE A 30 -13.84 -1.73 -7.17
C ILE A 30 -12.32 -1.89 -7.11
N PHE A 31 -11.74 -1.43 -5.99
CA PHE A 31 -10.31 -1.50 -5.73
C PHE A 31 -10.02 -2.36 -4.51
N TRP A 32 -8.93 -3.12 -4.58
CA TRP A 32 -8.35 -3.79 -3.41
C TRP A 32 -6.85 -3.96 -3.57
N GLY A 33 -6.18 -4.13 -2.45
CA GLY A 33 -4.78 -4.48 -2.43
C GLY A 33 -4.55 -5.99 -2.43
N THR A 34 -3.33 -6.42 -2.70
CA THR A 34 -2.93 -7.82 -2.57
C THR A 34 -1.77 -7.97 -1.58
N GLY A 35 -1.62 -9.18 -1.03
CA GLY A 35 -0.47 -9.53 -0.20
C GLY A 35 0.87 -9.48 -0.95
N ALA A 36 0.84 -9.45 -2.28
CA ALA A 36 2.01 -9.31 -3.15
C ALA A 36 2.34 -7.84 -3.49
N GLY A 37 1.67 -6.87 -2.87
CA GLY A 37 1.94 -5.45 -3.09
C GLY A 37 1.43 -4.90 -4.42
N HIS A 38 0.33 -5.44 -4.93
CA HIS A 38 -0.39 -4.86 -6.07
C HIS A 38 -1.68 -4.19 -5.61
N LEU A 39 -2.04 -3.10 -6.27
CA LEU A 39 -3.37 -2.51 -6.20
C LEU A 39 -4.13 -2.93 -7.46
N VAL A 40 -5.32 -3.46 -7.29
CA VAL A 40 -6.15 -4.03 -8.37
C VAL A 40 -7.42 -3.23 -8.54
N CYS A 41 -7.85 -3.08 -9.79
CA CYS A 41 -9.09 -2.44 -10.21
C CYS A 41 -9.91 -3.38 -11.07
N VAL A 42 -11.20 -3.52 -10.75
CA VAL A 42 -12.18 -4.16 -11.62
C VAL A 42 -13.40 -3.29 -11.82
N ASN A 43 -14.03 -3.43 -12.96
CA ASN A 43 -15.36 -2.84 -13.21
C ASN A 43 -16.38 -3.47 -12.26
N ALA A 44 -17.10 -2.64 -11.52
CA ALA A 44 -18.02 -3.10 -10.47
C ALA A 44 -19.23 -3.90 -11.01
N LYS A 45 -19.61 -3.68 -12.27
CA LYS A 45 -20.77 -4.36 -12.89
C LYS A 45 -20.39 -5.71 -13.49
N THR A 46 -19.19 -5.80 -14.08
CA THR A 46 -18.78 -6.97 -14.87
C THR A 46 -17.78 -7.86 -14.16
N GLY A 47 -17.07 -7.32 -13.16
CA GLY A 47 -15.94 -7.99 -12.50
C GLY A 47 -14.69 -8.13 -13.37
N GLN A 48 -14.70 -7.56 -14.58
CA GLN A 48 -13.54 -7.61 -15.47
C GLN A 48 -12.49 -6.57 -15.05
N PRO A 49 -11.19 -6.82 -15.26
CA PRO A 49 -10.15 -5.83 -15.03
C PRO A 49 -10.44 -4.51 -15.74
N CYS A 50 -10.15 -3.40 -15.09
CA CYS A 50 -10.21 -2.07 -15.71
C CYS A 50 -9.03 -1.93 -16.68
N ALA A 51 -9.27 -2.04 -17.98
CA ALA A 51 -8.21 -2.07 -18.99
C ALA A 51 -7.42 -0.75 -19.12
N ASP A 52 -7.93 0.33 -18.59
CA ASP A 52 -7.30 1.64 -18.55
C ASP A 52 -6.52 1.88 -17.24
N PHE A 53 -6.59 0.95 -16.27
CA PHE A 53 -5.90 1.03 -14.99
C PHE A 53 -4.61 0.20 -15.02
N GLY A 54 -3.47 0.89 -14.88
CA GLY A 54 -2.14 0.30 -14.92
C GLY A 54 -1.51 0.27 -16.32
N PRO A 55 -0.20 0.02 -16.39
CA PRO A 55 0.59 0.27 -17.61
C PRO A 55 0.33 -0.75 -18.73
N ASP A 56 -0.23 -1.90 -18.43
CA ASP A 56 -0.37 -3.03 -19.34
C ASP A 56 -1.82 -3.46 -19.60
N GLY A 57 -2.79 -2.71 -19.12
CA GLY A 57 -4.20 -3.04 -19.24
C GLY A 57 -4.66 -4.23 -18.39
N SER A 58 -3.85 -4.67 -17.44
CA SER A 58 -4.18 -5.77 -16.54
C SER A 58 -5.16 -5.41 -15.43
N GLY A 59 -5.47 -4.14 -15.26
CA GLY A 59 -6.23 -3.64 -14.12
C GLY A 59 -5.42 -3.64 -12.82
N MET A 60 -4.09 -3.64 -12.91
CA MET A 60 -3.20 -3.69 -11.75
C MET A 60 -2.06 -2.68 -11.86
N VAL A 61 -1.65 -2.18 -10.71
CA VAL A 61 -0.40 -1.42 -10.55
C VAL A 61 0.48 -2.06 -9.49
N ASP A 62 1.79 -1.95 -9.68
CA ASP A 62 2.78 -2.37 -8.69
C ASP A 62 2.93 -1.29 -7.63
N ALA A 63 2.32 -1.50 -6.48
CA ALA A 63 2.36 -0.56 -5.36
C ALA A 63 3.73 -0.50 -4.64
N MET A 64 4.68 -1.34 -5.02
CA MET A 64 6.04 -1.33 -4.45
C MET A 64 7.03 -0.51 -5.30
N VAL A 65 6.57 0.07 -6.41
CA VAL A 65 7.43 0.86 -7.30
C VAL A 65 8.05 2.04 -6.53
N GLY A 66 9.38 2.18 -6.58
CA GLY A 66 10.10 3.26 -5.89
C GLY A 66 10.13 3.16 -4.35
N LEU A 67 9.56 2.12 -3.73
CA LEU A 67 9.58 1.95 -2.29
C LEU A 67 10.97 1.50 -1.83
N PRO A 68 11.65 2.26 -0.93
CA PRO A 68 12.98 1.90 -0.48
C PRO A 68 13.00 0.57 0.29
N ARG A 69 14.08 -0.18 0.14
CA ARG A 69 14.32 -1.46 0.82
C ARG A 69 13.30 -2.58 0.51
N ALA A 70 12.35 -2.33 -0.38
CA ALA A 70 11.42 -3.36 -0.86
C ALA A 70 12.06 -4.15 -2.00
N ASN A 71 12.09 -5.48 -1.89
CA ASN A 71 12.51 -6.34 -3.00
C ASN A 71 11.30 -6.69 -3.86
N ARG A 72 11.19 -6.05 -5.02
CA ARG A 72 10.07 -6.24 -5.95
C ARG A 72 10.14 -7.58 -6.70
N GLU A 73 11.31 -8.19 -6.79
CA GLU A 73 11.52 -9.47 -7.48
C GLU A 73 11.11 -10.64 -6.58
N GLU A 74 11.44 -10.55 -5.31
CA GLU A 74 11.07 -11.55 -4.31
C GLU A 74 9.68 -11.26 -3.73
N ARG A 75 8.65 -11.51 -4.50
CA ARG A 75 7.26 -11.43 -4.01
C ARG A 75 6.85 -12.72 -3.31
N ASP A 76 7.72 -13.18 -2.43
CA ASP A 76 7.48 -14.36 -1.62
C ASP A 76 6.65 -14.01 -0.38
N TYR A 77 5.44 -14.47 -0.32
CA TYR A 77 4.51 -14.29 0.79
C TYR A 77 4.99 -14.84 2.13
N LEU A 78 6.03 -15.65 2.12
CA LEU A 78 6.65 -16.21 3.31
C LEU A 78 7.80 -15.35 3.82
N ASN A 79 8.30 -14.41 3.02
CA ASN A 79 9.40 -13.56 3.40
C ASN A 79 8.91 -12.40 4.28
N ALA A 80 9.49 -12.29 5.46
CA ALA A 80 9.19 -11.24 6.42
C ALA A 80 9.58 -9.81 5.96
N LEU A 81 10.24 -9.66 4.82
CA LEU A 81 10.54 -8.39 4.16
C LEU A 81 9.39 -7.88 3.29
N LEU A 82 8.32 -8.64 3.19
CA LEU A 82 7.26 -8.30 2.28
C LEU A 82 6.46 -7.10 2.72
N TYR A 83 6.23 -6.29 1.74
CA TYR A 83 5.22 -5.27 1.71
C TYR A 83 3.95 -5.85 1.09
N GLY A 84 2.82 -5.67 1.75
CA GLY A 84 1.53 -6.10 1.25
C GLY A 84 0.44 -5.08 1.53
N ILE A 85 -0.68 -5.18 0.83
CA ILE A 85 -1.85 -4.33 1.06
C ILE A 85 -2.99 -5.23 1.52
N HIS A 86 -3.23 -5.27 2.82
CA HIS A 86 -4.23 -6.15 3.43
C HIS A 86 -5.47 -5.41 3.91
N SER A 87 -5.36 -4.12 4.18
CA SER A 87 -6.50 -3.29 4.55
C SER A 87 -7.16 -2.71 3.32
N PRO A 88 -8.47 -2.44 3.38
CA PRO A 88 -9.15 -1.83 2.25
C PRO A 88 -8.50 -0.48 1.94
N PRO A 89 -8.26 -0.19 0.66
CA PRO A 89 -7.96 1.17 0.26
C PRO A 89 -9.19 2.05 0.49
N ILE A 90 -9.01 3.36 0.42
CA ILE A 90 -10.14 4.30 0.34
C ILE A 90 -10.03 5.12 -0.93
N VAL A 91 -11.16 5.67 -1.34
CA VAL A 91 -11.17 6.68 -2.40
C VAL A 91 -11.54 8.02 -1.81
N VAL A 92 -10.68 9.02 -2.05
CA VAL A 92 -10.94 10.42 -1.74
C VAL A 92 -10.77 11.21 -3.03
N ARG A 93 -11.86 11.81 -3.48
CA ARG A 93 -11.98 12.46 -4.79
C ARG A 93 -11.63 11.48 -5.93
N ASP A 94 -10.59 11.77 -6.68
CA ASP A 94 -10.08 11.01 -7.82
C ASP A 94 -8.85 10.14 -7.50
N LYS A 95 -8.59 9.90 -6.21
CA LYS A 95 -7.43 9.10 -5.76
C LYS A 95 -7.87 7.88 -4.98
N VAL A 96 -7.35 6.73 -5.37
CA VAL A 96 -7.38 5.53 -4.55
C VAL A 96 -6.12 5.49 -3.68
N ILE A 97 -6.32 5.39 -2.38
CA ILE A 97 -5.28 5.58 -1.37
C ILE A 97 -5.21 4.33 -0.50
N HIS A 98 -4.00 3.83 -0.25
CA HIS A 98 -3.80 2.66 0.58
C HIS A 98 -2.63 2.84 1.55
N GLY A 99 -2.76 2.19 2.69
CA GLY A 99 -1.64 1.89 3.57
C GLY A 99 -1.02 0.53 3.24
N SER A 100 -0.28 -0.03 4.18
CA SER A 100 0.43 -1.28 3.95
C SER A 100 0.48 -2.16 5.17
N GLN A 101 0.74 -3.43 4.96
CA GLN A 101 1.29 -4.31 5.97
C GLN A 101 2.78 -4.50 5.69
N VAL A 102 3.59 -4.28 6.70
CA VAL A 102 5.03 -4.56 6.72
C VAL A 102 5.30 -5.50 7.88
N ALA A 103 6.21 -6.45 7.71
CA ALA A 103 6.53 -7.39 8.78
C ALA A 103 7.20 -6.66 9.96
N ASP A 104 6.64 -6.83 11.14
CA ASP A 104 7.03 -6.17 12.39
C ASP A 104 7.76 -7.10 13.40
N ARG A 105 7.87 -8.39 13.08
CA ARG A 105 8.54 -9.41 13.93
C ARG A 105 9.89 -9.83 13.37
N ARG A 106 10.71 -8.87 13.01
CA ARG A 106 12.02 -9.12 12.44
C ARG A 106 13.10 -9.06 13.51
N ILE A 107 14.15 -9.83 13.27
CA ILE A 107 15.35 -9.82 14.11
C ILE A 107 16.41 -8.81 13.66
N THR A 108 16.14 -8.09 12.57
CA THR A 108 17.00 -7.04 12.01
C THR A 108 16.37 -5.67 12.23
N LYS A 109 17.19 -4.62 12.27
CA LYS A 109 16.72 -3.23 12.40
C LYS A 109 16.13 -2.68 11.10
N GLU A 110 16.61 -3.20 9.98
CA GLU A 110 16.16 -2.75 8.67
C GLU A 110 14.74 -3.22 8.40
N ALA A 111 13.90 -2.31 7.95
CA ALA A 111 12.53 -2.60 7.56
C ALA A 111 12.11 -1.75 6.36
N VAL A 112 11.13 -2.24 5.61
CA VAL A 112 10.49 -1.47 4.55
C VAL A 112 9.63 -0.38 5.20
N PRO A 113 9.70 0.89 4.76
CA PRO A 113 8.84 1.93 5.29
C PRO A 113 7.40 1.71 4.85
N GLY A 114 6.50 1.94 5.78
CA GLY A 114 5.07 1.73 5.57
C GLY A 114 4.36 2.94 4.98
N TRP A 115 4.93 3.58 3.96
CA TRP A 115 4.36 4.77 3.34
C TRP A 115 2.90 4.57 2.93
N VAL A 116 2.13 5.65 3.00
CA VAL A 116 0.79 5.70 2.43
C VAL A 116 0.90 6.24 1.01
N ARG A 117 0.26 5.57 0.07
CA ARG A 117 0.43 5.82 -1.36
C ARG A 117 -0.90 6.08 -2.04
N ALA A 118 -0.90 6.95 -3.02
CA ALA A 118 -2.09 7.31 -3.78
C ALA A 118 -1.89 7.17 -5.29
N TRP A 119 -2.94 6.73 -5.94
CA TRP A 119 -2.98 6.45 -7.37
C TRP A 119 -4.23 7.08 -7.99
N ASP A 120 -4.15 7.47 -9.23
CA ASP A 120 -5.31 7.94 -9.96
C ASP A 120 -6.34 6.82 -10.13
N VAL A 121 -7.62 7.08 -9.86
CA VAL A 121 -8.68 6.06 -9.89
C VAL A 121 -8.97 5.55 -11.31
N LYS A 122 -8.67 6.33 -12.35
CA LYS A 122 -8.92 5.93 -13.74
C LYS A 122 -7.71 5.24 -14.35
N THR A 123 -6.54 5.88 -14.26
CA THR A 123 -5.35 5.43 -14.97
C THR A 123 -4.44 4.51 -14.18
N GLY A 124 -4.52 4.56 -12.83
CA GLY A 124 -3.56 3.87 -11.99
C GLY A 124 -2.18 4.55 -12.00
N GLU A 125 -2.06 5.78 -12.51
CA GLU A 125 -0.82 6.54 -12.40
C GLU A 125 -0.55 6.90 -10.94
N HIS A 126 0.71 6.76 -10.54
CA HIS A 126 1.15 7.16 -9.20
C HIS A 126 0.97 8.67 -9.01
N SER A 127 0.32 9.07 -7.93
CA SER A 127 -0.01 10.47 -7.65
C SER A 127 0.88 11.08 -6.59
N TRP A 128 1.00 10.44 -5.43
CA TRP A 128 1.84 10.91 -4.34
C TRP A 128 2.12 9.81 -3.31
N ASP A 129 3.18 10.02 -2.54
CA ASP A 129 3.51 9.25 -1.35
C ASP A 129 3.48 10.16 -0.11
N PHE A 130 2.95 9.64 0.99
CA PHE A 130 3.16 10.21 2.31
C PHE A 130 4.19 9.36 3.05
N HIS A 131 5.36 9.93 3.30
CA HIS A 131 6.47 9.27 3.94
C HIS A 131 6.28 9.25 5.46
N THR A 132 5.79 8.12 5.99
CA THR A 132 5.67 7.88 7.43
C THR A 132 7.04 7.72 8.11
N VAL A 133 8.05 7.35 7.33
CA VAL A 133 9.48 7.34 7.69
C VAL A 133 10.19 8.15 6.61
N PRO A 134 11.00 9.16 6.96
CA PRO A 134 11.72 9.97 5.99
C PRO A 134 12.60 9.12 5.06
N ASN A 135 12.79 9.61 3.85
CA ASN A 135 13.63 8.98 2.84
C ASN A 135 14.95 9.74 2.59
N SER A 136 15.00 10.99 3.04
CA SER A 136 16.20 11.83 2.96
C SER A 136 16.33 12.71 4.20
N ALA A 137 17.52 13.25 4.41
CA ALA A 137 17.80 14.16 5.52
C ALA A 137 17.10 15.51 5.40
N ASP A 138 16.67 15.86 4.20
CA ASP A 138 16.01 17.15 3.91
C ASP A 138 14.48 17.07 4.08
N GLU A 139 13.94 15.88 4.33
CA GLU A 139 12.51 15.73 4.55
C GLU A 139 12.08 16.24 5.91
N PHE A 140 10.83 16.73 5.96
CA PHE A 140 10.21 17.20 7.20
C PHE A 140 10.29 16.13 8.29
N GLY A 141 10.83 16.51 9.45
CA GLY A 141 10.94 15.65 10.62
C GLY A 141 12.15 14.70 10.61
N ALA A 142 12.96 14.65 9.55
CA ALA A 142 14.14 13.79 9.50
C ALA A 142 15.16 14.09 10.63
N ASP A 143 15.25 15.34 11.03
CA ASP A 143 16.08 15.83 12.13
C ASP A 143 15.64 15.34 13.53
N THR A 144 14.43 14.83 13.64
CA THR A 144 13.92 14.22 14.89
C THR A 144 14.37 12.77 15.08
N TRP A 145 14.91 12.13 14.04
CA TRP A 145 15.37 10.75 14.07
C TRP A 145 16.83 10.67 14.54
N LEU A 146 17.03 10.28 15.79
CA LEU A 146 18.36 10.22 16.39
C LEU A 146 19.28 9.28 15.60
N ASN A 147 20.55 9.73 15.40
CA ASN A 147 21.58 8.99 14.69
C ASN A 147 21.19 8.58 13.26
N ASP A 148 20.44 9.41 12.58
CA ASP A 148 19.91 9.12 11.24
C ASP A 148 19.17 7.78 11.15
N SER A 149 18.49 7.37 12.20
CA SER A 149 17.85 6.06 12.26
C SER A 149 16.77 5.84 11.17
N TRP A 150 16.27 6.91 10.58
CA TRP A 150 15.38 6.84 9.41
C TRP A 150 15.98 6.07 8.22
N ARG A 151 17.33 6.02 8.11
CA ARG A 151 18.03 5.34 7.00
C ARG A 151 17.77 3.84 6.96
N TYR A 152 17.48 3.23 8.09
CA TYR A 152 17.23 1.80 8.21
C TYR A 152 15.87 1.46 8.81
N SER A 153 15.26 2.38 9.56
CA SER A 153 13.95 2.17 10.15
C SER A 153 12.87 2.04 9.07
N GLY A 154 11.84 1.30 9.39
CA GLY A 154 10.68 1.13 8.54
C GLY A 154 9.42 1.07 9.37
N ASN A 155 8.48 0.22 8.97
CA ASN A 155 7.17 0.14 9.60
C ASN A 155 6.45 1.51 9.59
N ALA A 156 5.94 2.01 10.70
CA ALA A 156 5.06 3.18 10.75
C ALA A 156 3.93 3.10 9.71
N ASN A 157 3.52 1.88 9.40
CA ASN A 157 2.57 1.56 8.36
C ASN A 157 1.12 1.70 8.84
N VAL A 158 0.24 2.02 7.92
CA VAL A 158 -1.21 1.98 8.14
C VAL A 158 -1.72 0.62 7.71
N TRP A 159 -1.87 -0.29 8.66
CA TRP A 159 -2.38 -1.64 8.44
C TRP A 159 -3.85 -1.82 8.87
N SER A 160 -4.44 -0.78 9.43
CA SER A 160 -5.85 -0.69 9.78
C SER A 160 -6.64 0.08 8.72
N MET A 161 -7.92 0.35 8.97
CA MET A 161 -8.77 1.06 8.04
C MET A 161 -8.45 2.56 8.06
N LEU A 162 -8.28 3.13 6.88
CA LEU A 162 -8.21 4.58 6.69
C LEU A 162 -9.62 5.18 6.74
N SER A 163 -9.69 6.46 7.03
CA SER A 163 -10.90 7.27 6.81
C SER A 163 -10.55 8.53 6.03
N GLY A 164 -11.51 9.11 5.36
CA GLY A 164 -11.28 10.28 4.52
C GLY A 164 -12.52 11.16 4.39
N ASP A 165 -12.27 12.40 4.04
CA ASP A 165 -13.28 13.42 3.79
C ASP A 165 -13.14 13.91 2.35
N ASN A 166 -14.13 13.65 1.52
CA ASN A 166 -14.15 14.04 0.10
C ASN A 166 -14.30 15.56 -0.09
N GLU A 167 -15.01 16.23 0.79
CA GLU A 167 -15.25 17.67 0.70
C GLU A 167 -13.95 18.42 0.99
N LEU A 168 -13.32 18.12 2.12
CA LEU A 168 -12.05 18.72 2.51
C LEU A 168 -10.84 18.16 1.73
N GLY A 169 -10.95 16.95 1.19
CA GLY A 169 -9.84 16.23 0.57
C GLY A 169 -8.83 15.70 1.59
N HIS A 170 -9.27 15.41 2.78
CA HIS A 170 -8.42 14.91 3.87
C HIS A 170 -8.45 13.39 3.96
N VAL A 171 -7.32 12.82 4.35
CA VAL A 171 -7.17 11.40 4.68
C VAL A 171 -6.60 11.28 6.08
N TYR A 172 -7.19 10.46 6.93
CA TYR A 172 -6.77 10.21 8.30
C TYR A 172 -6.05 8.87 8.37
N LEU A 173 -4.82 8.89 8.89
CA LEU A 173 -3.86 7.80 8.84
C LEU A 173 -3.58 7.25 10.25
N PRO A 174 -4.17 6.13 10.67
CA PRO A 174 -3.85 5.48 11.94
C PRO A 174 -2.55 4.66 11.80
N THR A 175 -1.40 5.31 11.99
CA THR A 175 -0.07 4.71 11.85
C THR A 175 0.29 3.80 13.01
N GLY A 176 1.03 2.74 12.72
CA GLY A 176 1.73 1.92 13.72
C GLY A 176 3.03 2.57 14.18
N THR A 177 3.84 1.79 14.90
CA THR A 177 5.16 2.22 15.38
C THR A 177 6.18 2.27 14.23
N ALA A 178 7.23 3.06 14.42
CA ALA A 178 8.28 3.24 13.41
C ALA A 178 9.35 2.15 13.38
N THR A 179 9.30 1.20 14.31
CA THR A 179 10.25 0.10 14.41
C THR A 179 9.50 -1.22 14.53
N ASN A 180 10.22 -2.33 14.31
CA ASN A 180 9.64 -3.64 14.58
C ASN A 180 9.50 -3.89 16.10
N ASP A 181 8.78 -4.96 16.47
CA ASP A 181 8.44 -5.29 17.86
C ASP A 181 9.65 -5.53 18.79
N TYR A 182 10.86 -5.68 18.26
CA TYR A 182 12.06 -6.03 19.02
C TYR A 182 13.05 -4.89 19.22
N TYR A 183 12.87 -3.79 18.51
CA TYR A 183 13.75 -2.61 18.56
C TYR A 183 12.91 -1.35 18.77
N GLY A 184 13.17 -0.65 19.84
CA GLY A 184 12.57 0.65 20.15
C GLY A 184 13.58 1.78 20.03
#